data_42044d70d76e33930144beaf29e1b57b
#
_entry.id   42044d70d76e33930144beaf29e1b57b
#
_cell.length_a   1.000
_cell.length_b   1.000
_cell.length_c   1.000
_cell.angle_alpha   90.00
_cell.angle_beta   90.00
_cell.angle_gamma   90.00
#
_symmetry.space_group_name_H-M   'P 1'
#
loop_
_entity.id
_entity.type
_entity.pdbx_description
1 polymer ?
#
loop_
_entity_poly.entity_id
_entity_poly.type
_entity_poly.pdbx_seq_one_letter_code
_entity_poly.pdbx_strand_id
1 'polypeptide(L)'
;MAKVEPRTLSGFMELLPEKQLKFDRMAEVLRKTYASYGFAPLDTPVIEDAQILLAKGGGETEKQIYRFQKGDSDLSLRFDLTVPLAKYVALHYNELSFPFRRYQIGKVYRGERAQRGRFREFYQADIDVIGDEIGRAHV
;
A
#
# COMPACT_ATOMS: atom_id res chain seq x y z
N MET A 1 -25.65 -9.33 -29.18
CA MET A 1 -24.58 -8.95 -28.24
C MET A 1 -24.95 -9.33 -26.82
N ALA A 2 -24.04 -9.99 -26.15
CA ALA A 2 -24.24 -10.33 -24.75
C ALA A 2 -24.32 -9.06 -23.91
N LYS A 3 -25.28 -9.04 -23.02
CA LYS A 3 -25.47 -7.94 -22.08
C LYS A 3 -24.42 -8.05 -20.97
N VAL A 4 -23.68 -6.97 -20.70
CA VAL A 4 -22.71 -6.96 -19.61
C VAL A 4 -23.44 -6.52 -18.33
N GLU A 5 -23.38 -7.37 -17.31
CA GLU A 5 -23.93 -7.05 -16.01
C GLU A 5 -22.91 -6.28 -15.18
N PRO A 6 -23.23 -5.06 -14.71
CA PRO A 6 -22.30 -4.33 -13.86
C PRO A 6 -22.17 -5.01 -12.50
N ARG A 7 -20.93 -5.17 -12.05
CA ARG A 7 -20.67 -5.81 -10.77
C ARG A 7 -19.32 -5.36 -10.21
N THR A 8 -19.19 -5.39 -8.90
CA THR A 8 -17.93 -5.21 -8.22
C THR A 8 -17.30 -6.58 -7.98
N LEU A 9 -16.00 -6.69 -8.21
CA LEU A 9 -15.28 -7.94 -7.99
C LEU A 9 -15.35 -8.36 -6.53
N SER A 10 -15.36 -9.69 -6.30
CA SER A 10 -15.31 -10.24 -4.96
C SER A 10 -14.03 -9.80 -4.24
N GLY A 11 -14.17 -9.31 -3.02
CA GLY A 11 -13.04 -8.82 -2.24
C GLY A 11 -12.69 -7.35 -2.50
N PHE A 12 -13.45 -6.69 -3.36
CA PHE A 12 -13.33 -5.27 -3.64
C PHE A 12 -14.59 -4.57 -3.16
N MET A 13 -14.45 -3.34 -2.70
CA MET A 13 -15.57 -2.62 -2.11
C MET A 13 -15.74 -1.25 -2.73
N GLU A 14 -16.98 -0.90 -2.98
CA GLU A 14 -17.37 0.43 -3.39
C GLU A 14 -18.28 1.02 -2.33
N LEU A 15 -17.96 2.22 -1.87
CA LEU A 15 -18.78 2.91 -0.88
C LEU A 15 -19.69 3.91 -1.58
N LEU A 16 -20.95 3.97 -1.16
CA LEU A 16 -21.83 5.03 -1.59
C LEU A 16 -21.38 6.36 -0.97
N PRO A 17 -21.76 7.50 -1.57
CA PRO A 17 -21.21 8.80 -1.16
C PRO A 17 -21.30 9.11 0.34
N GLU A 18 -22.39 8.72 1.01
CA GLU A 18 -22.52 8.95 2.44
C GLU A 18 -21.43 8.24 3.25
N LYS A 19 -21.18 6.97 2.95
CA LYS A 19 -20.14 6.21 3.63
C LYS A 19 -18.75 6.64 3.18
N GLN A 20 -18.60 7.03 1.92
CA GLN A 20 -17.33 7.57 1.42
C GLN A 20 -16.94 8.84 2.16
N LEU A 21 -17.88 9.72 2.44
CA LEU A 21 -17.62 10.92 3.24
C LEU A 21 -17.13 10.60 4.64
N LYS A 22 -17.70 9.56 5.27
CA LYS A 22 -17.24 9.11 6.59
C LYS A 22 -15.82 8.56 6.52
N PHE A 23 -15.53 7.78 5.49
CA PHE A 23 -14.18 7.26 5.27
C PHE A 23 -13.19 8.40 5.08
N ASP A 24 -13.53 9.38 4.26
CA ASP A 24 -12.66 10.52 3.97
C ASP A 24 -12.36 11.33 5.24
N ARG A 25 -13.34 11.52 6.11
CA ARG A 25 -13.13 12.20 7.40
C ARG A 25 -12.18 11.43 8.29
N MET A 26 -12.35 10.12 8.34
CA MET A 26 -11.45 9.26 9.13
C MET A 26 -10.02 9.34 8.61
N ALA A 27 -9.84 9.26 7.30
CA ALA A 27 -8.53 9.38 6.68
C ALA A 27 -7.90 10.75 6.94
N GLU A 28 -8.69 11.81 6.91
CA GLU A 28 -8.22 13.16 7.19
C GLU A 28 -7.73 13.30 8.65
N VAL A 29 -8.46 12.72 9.60
CA VAL A 29 -8.04 12.71 11.00
C VAL A 29 -6.70 12.00 11.15
N LEU A 30 -6.52 10.86 10.49
CA LEU A 30 -5.25 10.14 10.51
C LEU A 30 -4.12 10.98 9.92
N ARG A 31 -4.34 11.61 8.77
CA ARG A 31 -3.32 12.45 8.12
C ARG A 31 -2.90 13.60 9.00
N LYS A 32 -3.86 14.31 9.59
CA LYS A 32 -3.58 15.44 10.47
C LYS A 32 -2.81 14.99 11.72
N THR A 33 -3.21 13.85 12.28
CA THR A 33 -2.53 13.30 13.46
C THR A 33 -1.09 12.94 13.14
N TYR A 34 -0.84 12.20 12.05
CA TYR A 34 0.52 11.85 11.66
C TYR A 34 1.37 13.09 11.39
N ALA A 35 0.81 14.06 10.68
CA ALA A 35 1.52 15.30 10.39
C ALA A 35 1.89 16.07 11.67
N SER A 36 1.00 16.07 12.67
CA SER A 36 1.25 16.75 13.94
C SER A 36 2.41 16.14 14.72
N TYR A 37 2.73 14.86 14.47
CA TYR A 37 3.88 14.19 15.07
C TYR A 37 5.13 14.27 14.20
N GLY A 38 5.12 15.06 13.14
CA GLY A 38 6.29 15.29 12.32
C GLY A 38 6.50 14.27 11.20
N PHE A 39 5.49 13.47 10.89
CA PHE A 39 5.57 12.51 9.77
C PHE A 39 5.22 13.21 8.46
N ALA A 40 6.06 13.01 7.45
CA ALA A 40 5.84 13.57 6.12
C ALA A 40 4.95 12.65 5.28
N PRO A 41 4.10 13.21 4.44
CA PRO A 41 3.27 12.39 3.55
C PRO A 41 4.10 11.74 2.46
N LEU A 42 3.76 10.51 2.13
CA LEU A 42 4.37 9.78 1.03
C LEU A 42 3.28 9.07 0.24
N ASP A 43 3.47 9.03 -1.06
CA ASP A 43 2.68 8.18 -1.93
C ASP A 43 3.61 7.51 -2.92
N THR A 44 3.40 6.23 -3.15
CA THR A 44 4.20 5.42 -4.08
C THR A 44 3.28 4.78 -5.10
N PRO A 45 3.80 4.38 -6.27
CA PRO A 45 2.96 3.77 -7.29
C PRO A 45 2.27 2.50 -6.82
N VAL A 46 1.04 2.30 -7.27
CA VAL A 46 0.28 1.09 -7.02
C VAL A 46 0.89 -0.09 -7.78
N ILE A 47 1.39 0.17 -8.99
CA ILE A 47 2.01 -0.84 -9.84
C ILE A 47 3.51 -0.76 -9.66
N GLU A 48 4.13 -1.89 -9.38
CA GLU A 48 5.57 -2.02 -9.21
C GLU A 48 6.13 -3.09 -10.14
N ASP A 49 7.43 -3.04 -10.37
CA ASP A 49 8.15 -4.13 -11.02
C ASP A 49 7.99 -5.39 -10.15
N ALA A 50 7.56 -6.48 -10.76
CA ALA A 50 7.31 -7.71 -10.02
C ALA A 50 8.55 -8.21 -9.27
N GLN A 51 9.74 -8.00 -9.82
CA GLN A 51 10.98 -8.44 -9.19
C GLN A 51 11.25 -7.71 -7.87
N ILE A 52 10.84 -6.45 -7.78
CA ILE A 52 10.99 -5.69 -6.54
C ILE A 52 10.13 -6.27 -5.43
N LEU A 53 8.88 -6.60 -5.75
CA LEU A 53 7.96 -7.16 -4.76
C LEU A 53 8.30 -8.60 -4.39
N LEU A 54 8.91 -9.35 -5.31
CA LEU A 54 9.29 -10.74 -5.10
C LEU A 54 10.70 -10.91 -4.56
N ALA A 55 11.45 -9.83 -4.38
CA ALA A 55 12.87 -9.87 -3.98
C ALA A 55 13.09 -10.62 -2.67
N LYS A 56 12.13 -10.57 -1.76
CA LYS A 56 12.21 -11.28 -0.48
C LYS A 56 11.69 -12.71 -0.54
N GLY A 57 11.23 -13.17 -1.68
CA GLY A 57 10.75 -14.52 -1.95
C GLY A 57 10.18 -15.28 -0.76
N GLY A 58 8.89 -15.31 -0.63
CA GLY A 58 8.23 -16.19 0.34
C GLY A 58 7.03 -16.80 -0.36
N GLY A 59 6.94 -18.12 -0.32
CA GLY A 59 5.94 -18.86 -1.08
C GLY A 59 4.50 -18.40 -0.91
N GLU A 60 4.11 -17.96 0.29
CA GLU A 60 2.75 -17.48 0.53
C GLU A 60 2.50 -16.11 -0.10
N THR A 61 3.44 -15.19 0.04
CA THR A 61 3.32 -13.86 -0.53
C THR A 61 3.28 -13.92 -2.05
N GLU A 62 4.12 -14.78 -2.65
CA GLU A 62 4.18 -14.94 -4.09
C GLU A 62 2.83 -15.42 -4.66
N LYS A 63 2.13 -16.29 -3.95
CA LYS A 63 0.82 -16.79 -4.37
C LYS A 63 -0.27 -15.73 -4.30
N GLN A 64 -0.12 -14.73 -3.44
CA GLN A 64 -1.12 -13.70 -3.18
C GLN A 64 -0.91 -12.43 -3.98
N ILE A 65 0.25 -12.27 -4.63
CA ILE A 65 0.55 -11.08 -5.42
C ILE A 65 -0.23 -11.11 -6.73
N TYR A 66 -0.88 -10.00 -7.05
CA TYR A 66 -1.45 -9.80 -8.37
C TYR A 66 -0.34 -9.43 -9.35
N ARG A 67 -0.02 -10.36 -10.24
CA ARG A 67 1.06 -10.22 -11.21
C ARG A 67 0.48 -10.26 -12.62
N PHE A 68 1.01 -9.40 -13.48
CA PHE A 68 0.53 -9.33 -14.87
C PHE A 68 1.64 -8.81 -15.77
N GLN A 69 1.43 -8.98 -17.05
CA GLN A 69 2.38 -8.54 -18.06
C GLN A 69 1.78 -7.43 -18.91
N LYS A 70 2.59 -6.41 -19.18
CA LYS A 70 2.23 -5.35 -20.10
C LYS A 70 3.41 -5.15 -21.04
N GLY A 71 3.25 -5.55 -22.31
CA GLY A 71 4.38 -5.60 -23.22
C GLY A 71 5.45 -6.56 -22.70
N ASP A 72 6.68 -6.09 -22.60
CA ASP A 72 7.80 -6.87 -22.06
C ASP A 72 7.98 -6.70 -20.55
N SER A 73 7.11 -5.90 -19.92
CA SER A 73 7.22 -5.59 -18.50
C SER A 73 6.45 -6.60 -17.65
N ASP A 74 7.13 -7.15 -16.64
CA ASP A 74 6.56 -8.03 -15.63
C ASP A 74 6.21 -7.18 -14.41
N LEU A 75 4.93 -7.01 -14.18
CA LEU A 75 4.39 -6.03 -13.23
C LEU A 75 3.55 -6.72 -12.17
N SER A 76 3.38 -6.03 -11.04
CA SER A 76 2.45 -6.48 -10.03
C SER A 76 1.84 -5.31 -9.28
N LEU A 77 0.66 -5.54 -8.69
CA LEU A 77 0.07 -4.60 -7.76
C LEU A 77 0.75 -4.76 -6.41
N ARG A 78 1.00 -3.65 -5.73
CA ARG A 78 1.66 -3.68 -4.43
C ARG A 78 0.84 -4.49 -3.42
N PHE A 79 1.54 -5.32 -2.67
CA PHE A 79 0.97 -6.19 -1.65
C PHE A 79 0.85 -5.46 -0.31
N ASP A 80 1.78 -4.55 -0.06
CA ASP A 80 1.85 -3.72 1.14
C ASP A 80 2.45 -2.35 0.78
N LEU A 81 2.67 -1.51 1.77
CA LEU A 81 3.32 -0.22 1.60
C LEU A 81 4.79 -0.25 2.04
N THR A 82 5.24 -1.35 2.62
CA THR A 82 6.59 -1.48 3.19
C THR A 82 7.65 -1.73 2.13
N VAL A 83 7.42 -2.67 1.22
CA VAL A 83 8.38 -2.96 0.15
C VAL A 83 8.55 -1.77 -0.78
N PRO A 84 7.47 -1.10 -1.23
CA PRO A 84 7.62 0.14 -1.98
C PRO A 84 8.37 1.23 -1.23
N LEU A 85 8.20 1.34 0.08
CA LEU A 85 8.95 2.27 0.91
C LEU A 85 10.44 1.96 0.88
N ALA A 86 10.80 0.69 1.03
CA ALA A 86 12.21 0.27 0.98
C ALA A 86 12.85 0.63 -0.36
N LYS A 87 12.14 0.39 -1.45
CA LYS A 87 12.60 0.79 -2.79
C LYS A 87 12.76 2.31 -2.88
N TYR A 88 11.77 3.06 -2.39
CA TYR A 88 11.78 4.52 -2.42
C TYR A 88 12.98 5.07 -1.67
N VAL A 89 13.25 4.57 -0.47
CA VAL A 89 14.39 5.03 0.34
C VAL A 89 15.71 4.70 -0.36
N ALA A 90 15.83 3.50 -0.92
CA ALA A 90 17.05 3.11 -1.64
C ALA A 90 17.29 3.99 -2.86
N LEU A 91 16.22 4.29 -3.61
CA LEU A 91 16.30 5.08 -4.82
C LEU A 91 16.61 6.56 -4.54
N HIS A 92 16.04 7.11 -3.48
CA HIS A 92 16.12 8.53 -3.16
C HIS A 92 16.99 8.84 -1.94
N TYR A 93 17.86 7.90 -1.55
CA TYR A 93 18.66 8.00 -0.33
C TYR A 93 19.37 9.34 -0.17
N ASN A 94 19.99 9.83 -1.25
CA ASN A 94 20.75 11.08 -1.22
C ASN A 94 19.90 12.34 -1.18
N GLU A 95 18.59 12.20 -1.40
CA GLU A 95 17.66 13.32 -1.40
C GLU A 95 16.85 13.41 -0.11
N LEU A 96 16.94 12.40 0.75
CA LEU A 96 16.18 12.32 1.99
C LEU A 96 17.02 12.76 3.18
N SER A 97 16.33 13.34 4.18
CA SER A 97 16.93 13.65 5.47
C SER A 97 16.58 12.55 6.46
N PHE A 98 17.57 12.11 7.26
CA PHE A 98 17.37 11.05 8.24
C PHE A 98 17.47 11.61 9.67
N PRO A 99 16.70 11.08 10.62
CA PRO A 99 15.71 10.01 10.45
C PRO A 99 14.56 10.44 9.54
N PHE A 100 14.21 9.59 8.58
CA PHE A 100 13.12 9.84 7.66
C PHE A 100 11.82 9.32 8.27
N ARG A 101 10.90 10.22 8.56
CA ARG A 101 9.61 9.91 9.16
C ARG A 101 8.54 10.11 8.10
N ARG A 102 7.86 9.03 7.75
CA ARG A 102 6.83 9.11 6.72
C ARG A 102 5.52 8.49 7.18
N TYR A 103 4.42 8.97 6.64
CA TYR A 103 3.15 8.26 6.71
C TYR A 103 2.63 8.05 5.30
N GLN A 104 1.87 6.98 5.13
CA GLN A 104 1.23 6.70 3.86
C GLN A 104 -0.11 6.02 4.11
N ILE A 105 -1.15 6.49 3.41
CA ILE A 105 -2.46 5.86 3.41
C ILE A 105 -2.74 5.50 1.97
N GLY A 106 -2.83 4.21 1.69
CA GLY A 106 -2.98 3.76 0.31
C GLY A 106 -3.55 2.38 0.21
N LYS A 107 -4.06 2.05 -0.96
CA LYS A 107 -4.62 0.74 -1.25
C LYS A 107 -3.54 -0.28 -1.52
N VAL A 108 -3.74 -1.48 -1.01
CA VAL A 108 -2.89 -2.65 -1.25
C VAL A 108 -3.75 -3.80 -1.74
N TYR A 109 -3.11 -4.80 -2.35
CA TYR A 109 -3.81 -5.84 -3.08
C TYR A 109 -3.28 -7.22 -2.71
N ARG A 110 -4.18 -8.10 -2.29
CA ARG A 110 -3.84 -9.46 -1.92
C ARG A 110 -4.82 -10.43 -2.54
N GLY A 111 -4.31 -11.38 -3.31
CA GLY A 111 -5.13 -12.38 -3.99
C GLY A 111 -5.63 -13.49 -3.07
N GLU A 112 -5.86 -13.19 -1.81
CA GLU A 112 -6.42 -14.14 -0.86
C GLU A 112 -7.86 -14.49 -1.20
N ARG A 113 -8.33 -15.61 -0.67
CA ARG A 113 -9.73 -15.94 -0.77
C ARG A 113 -10.55 -14.87 -0.03
N ALA A 114 -11.49 -14.24 -0.74
CA ALA A 114 -12.33 -13.24 -0.15
C ALA A 114 -13.21 -13.85 0.94
N GLN A 115 -13.15 -13.27 2.13
CA GLN A 115 -13.92 -13.70 3.30
C GLN A 115 -14.43 -12.47 4.03
N ARG A 116 -15.33 -12.68 4.97
CA ARG A 116 -15.80 -11.60 5.82
C ARG A 116 -14.61 -11.01 6.59
N GLY A 117 -14.39 -9.70 6.43
CA GLY A 117 -13.27 -9.00 7.05
C GLY A 117 -11.94 -9.15 6.33
N ARG A 118 -11.89 -9.91 5.22
CA ARG A 118 -10.70 -10.05 4.38
C ARG A 118 -11.01 -9.61 2.96
N PHE A 119 -10.39 -8.53 2.55
CA PHE A 119 -10.57 -7.96 1.22
C PHE A 119 -9.34 -8.22 0.36
N ARG A 120 -9.52 -8.16 -0.95
CA ARG A 120 -8.44 -8.25 -1.93
C ARG A 120 -7.88 -6.89 -2.27
N GLU A 121 -8.68 -5.85 -2.11
CA GLU A 121 -8.24 -4.46 -2.17
C GLU A 121 -8.65 -3.80 -0.86
N PHE A 122 -7.69 -3.20 -0.15
CA PHE A 122 -8.01 -2.50 1.10
C PHE A 122 -6.96 -1.44 1.38
N TYR A 123 -7.30 -0.52 2.27
CA TYR A 123 -6.38 0.54 2.68
C TYR A 123 -5.50 0.09 3.82
N GLN A 124 -4.23 0.48 3.74
CA GLN A 124 -3.32 0.48 4.87
C GLN A 124 -2.99 1.92 5.25
N ALA A 125 -2.81 2.16 6.54
CA ALA A 125 -2.35 3.43 7.07
C ALA A 125 -1.10 3.14 7.87
N ASP A 126 0.05 3.47 7.32
CA ASP A 126 1.35 3.12 7.89
C ASP A 126 2.13 4.36 8.26
N ILE A 127 2.85 4.28 9.38
CA ILE A 127 3.86 5.26 9.77
C ILE A 127 5.17 4.51 10.03
N ASP A 128 6.27 5.10 9.59
CA ASP A 128 7.60 4.51 9.78
C ASP A 128 8.64 5.58 10.05
N VAL A 129 9.66 5.19 10.79
CA VAL A 129 10.86 6.00 11.04
C VAL A 129 12.05 5.18 10.53
N ILE A 130 12.80 5.74 9.59
CA ILE A 130 13.93 5.07 8.97
C ILE A 130 15.19 5.87 9.26
N GLY A 131 16.27 5.17 9.63
CA GLY A 131 17.56 5.79 9.87
C GLY A 131 17.75 6.30 11.29
N ASP A 132 16.94 5.83 12.22
CA ASP A 132 17.13 6.11 13.64
C ASP A 132 17.87 4.95 14.31
N GLU A 133 18.36 5.18 15.52
CA GLU A 133 19.06 4.14 16.28
C GLU A 133 18.12 2.99 16.63
N ILE A 134 18.65 1.78 16.60
CA ILE A 134 17.87 0.57 16.86
C ILE A 134 17.16 0.60 18.20
N GLY A 135 17.82 1.13 19.24
CA GLY A 135 17.24 1.20 20.58
C GLY A 135 15.98 2.05 20.68
N ARG A 136 15.73 2.90 19.70
CA ARG A 136 14.53 3.76 19.67
C ARG A 136 13.38 3.13 18.92
N ALA A 137 13.67 2.18 18.07
CA ALA A 137 12.66 1.52 17.25
C ALA A 137 11.69 0.67 18.08
N HIS A 138 12.04 0.39 19.31
CA HIS A 138 11.26 -0.47 20.21
C HIS A 138 10.41 0.30 21.23
N VAL A 139 10.39 1.58 21.11
CA VAL A 139 9.60 2.41 22.02
C VAL A 139 8.13 2.39 21.63
#